data_e1644b2a1f0f02877b17ddcd72654730
#
_entry.id   e1644b2a1f0f02877b17ddcd72654730
#
_cell.length_a   1.000
_cell.length_b   1.000
_cell.length_c   1.000
_cell.angle_alpha   90.00
_cell.angle_beta   90.00
_cell.angle_gamma   90.00
#
_symmetry.space_group_name_H-M   'P 1'
#
loop_
_entity.id
_entity.type
_entity.pdbx_description
1 polymer ?
#
loop_
_entity_poly.entity_id
_entity_poly.type
_entity_poly.pdbx_seq_one_letter_code
_entity_poly.pdbx_strand_id
1 'polypeptide(L)'
;LSLKSRFLSIAAALIVIAAGASWLAYQKLSEDLIERWGRQVAEIQVRYDSARLLQSLEREIGLARQMADSTALINWAADTGDQALEDDAIREMESFRANFRDSSYFVALRENGRYYFNNEKNEFAGKQFRYILSPEKPDDAWFYKLIEEGRDFHLNVNPDTELGVTKLWIDVLMRNSAKQIVGIVGTGLNLDAFLQDIVDINQEGITTLFVDYNGAIQLYRDRNYIDFASVIKPEGQKNTV
;
A
#
# COMPACT_ATOMS: atom_id res chain seq x y z
N LEU A 1 -17.12 -53.71 53.18
CA LEU A 1 -17.94 -52.80 52.36
C LEU A 1 -19.14 -53.57 51.82
N SER A 2 -20.38 -53.10 52.18
CA SER A 2 -21.61 -53.72 51.71
C SER A 2 -21.74 -53.67 50.18
N LEU A 3 -22.47 -54.58 49.56
CA LEU A 3 -22.69 -54.60 48.10
C LEU A 3 -23.26 -53.27 47.61
N LYS A 4 -24.14 -52.65 48.42
CA LYS A 4 -24.66 -51.28 48.11
C LYS A 4 -23.59 -50.20 48.07
N SER A 5 -22.60 -50.21 48.95
CA SER A 5 -21.52 -49.25 49.00
C SER A 5 -20.61 -49.39 47.76
N ARG A 6 -20.32 -50.64 47.35
CA ARG A 6 -19.53 -50.90 46.16
C ARG A 6 -20.24 -50.41 44.88
N PHE A 7 -21.55 -50.65 44.78
CA PHE A 7 -22.36 -50.18 43.67
C PHE A 7 -22.41 -48.65 43.59
N LEU A 8 -22.60 -47.99 44.71
CA LEU A 8 -22.62 -46.52 44.83
C LEU A 8 -21.26 -45.92 44.45
N SER A 9 -20.16 -46.53 44.87
CA SER A 9 -18.81 -46.05 44.50
C SER A 9 -18.52 -46.19 42.99
N ILE A 10 -18.95 -47.29 42.37
CA ILE A 10 -18.81 -47.50 40.95
C ILE A 10 -19.65 -46.50 40.16
N ALA A 11 -20.91 -46.29 40.57
CA ALA A 11 -21.80 -45.32 39.94
C ALA A 11 -21.24 -43.88 40.04
N ALA A 12 -20.73 -43.49 41.21
CA ALA A 12 -20.09 -42.19 41.41
C ALA A 12 -18.84 -42.03 40.55
N ALA A 13 -17.99 -43.06 40.45
CA ALA A 13 -16.81 -43.04 39.60
C ALA A 13 -17.16 -42.88 38.10
N LEU A 14 -18.19 -43.59 37.63
CA LEU A 14 -18.68 -43.46 36.24
C LEU A 14 -19.21 -42.05 35.95
N ILE A 15 -19.95 -41.45 36.89
CA ILE A 15 -20.44 -40.07 36.76
C ILE A 15 -19.28 -39.08 36.66
N VAL A 16 -18.26 -39.22 37.51
CA VAL A 16 -17.07 -38.35 37.48
C VAL A 16 -16.31 -38.51 36.16
N ILE A 17 -16.12 -39.74 35.68
CA ILE A 17 -15.45 -40.03 34.41
C ILE A 17 -16.26 -39.42 33.27
N ALA A 18 -17.58 -39.59 33.24
CA ALA A 18 -18.46 -39.05 32.21
C ALA A 18 -18.43 -37.50 32.20
N ALA A 19 -18.48 -36.87 33.38
CA ALA A 19 -18.39 -35.43 33.53
C ALA A 19 -17.03 -34.90 33.08
N GLY A 20 -15.93 -35.58 33.43
CA GLY A 20 -14.59 -35.24 32.99
C GLY A 20 -14.43 -35.36 31.47
N ALA A 21 -14.91 -36.45 30.87
CA ALA A 21 -14.88 -36.64 29.44
C ALA A 21 -15.73 -35.58 28.68
N SER A 22 -16.92 -35.27 29.21
CA SER A 22 -17.79 -34.21 28.66
C SER A 22 -17.13 -32.83 28.73
N TRP A 23 -16.45 -32.53 29.85
CA TRP A 23 -15.73 -31.28 30.04
C TRP A 23 -14.60 -31.14 29.05
N LEU A 24 -13.79 -32.16 28.86
CA LEU A 24 -12.68 -32.17 27.89
C LEU A 24 -13.20 -32.04 26.45
N ALA A 25 -14.27 -32.75 26.11
CA ALA A 25 -14.90 -32.65 24.80
C ALA A 25 -15.45 -31.23 24.57
N TYR A 26 -16.07 -30.62 25.57
CA TYR A 26 -16.57 -29.25 25.50
C TYR A 26 -15.45 -28.23 25.30
N GLN A 27 -14.35 -28.34 26.07
CA GLN A 27 -13.20 -27.43 25.90
C GLN A 27 -12.64 -27.53 24.49
N LYS A 28 -12.35 -28.74 23.99
CA LYS A 28 -11.83 -28.95 22.65
C LYS A 28 -12.77 -28.42 21.56
N LEU A 29 -14.06 -28.66 21.69
CA LEU A 29 -15.07 -28.15 20.75
C LEU A 29 -15.14 -26.62 20.79
N SER A 30 -15.08 -26.02 21.98
CA SER A 30 -15.06 -24.56 22.14
C SER A 30 -13.83 -23.92 21.50
N GLU A 31 -12.64 -24.49 21.75
CA GLU A 31 -11.40 -24.01 21.15
C GLU A 31 -11.45 -24.10 19.61
N ASP A 32 -11.85 -25.25 19.06
CA ASP A 32 -12.02 -25.46 17.62
C ASP A 32 -13.04 -24.48 17.00
N LEU A 33 -14.15 -24.22 17.69
CA LEU A 33 -15.16 -23.26 17.23
C LEU A 33 -14.63 -21.82 17.25
N ILE A 34 -14.00 -21.41 18.34
CA ILE A 34 -13.42 -20.06 18.49
C ILE A 34 -12.36 -19.82 17.41
N GLU A 35 -11.47 -20.80 17.16
CA GLU A 35 -10.44 -20.69 16.14
C GLU A 35 -11.05 -20.59 14.72
N ARG A 36 -12.02 -21.46 14.39
CA ARG A 36 -12.69 -21.43 13.08
C ARG A 36 -13.45 -20.13 12.85
N TRP A 37 -14.21 -19.68 13.84
CA TRP A 37 -14.96 -18.42 13.76
C TRP A 37 -14.02 -17.22 13.70
N GLY A 38 -12.97 -17.21 14.52
CA GLY A 38 -11.96 -16.16 14.49
C GLY A 38 -11.29 -16.04 13.12
N ARG A 39 -10.90 -17.18 12.53
CA ARG A 39 -10.32 -17.21 11.18
C ARG A 39 -11.31 -16.73 10.11
N GLN A 40 -12.55 -17.17 10.17
CA GLN A 40 -13.59 -16.76 9.21
C GLN A 40 -13.90 -15.27 9.31
N VAL A 41 -14.01 -14.73 10.53
CA VAL A 41 -14.22 -13.29 10.77
C VAL A 41 -13.02 -12.49 10.26
N ALA A 42 -11.80 -12.93 10.56
CA ALA A 42 -10.58 -12.29 10.07
C ALA A 42 -10.51 -12.27 8.53
N GLU A 43 -10.86 -13.38 7.88
CA GLU A 43 -10.89 -13.45 6.40
C GLU A 43 -11.91 -12.49 5.80
N ILE A 44 -13.11 -12.42 6.36
CA ILE A 44 -14.15 -11.47 5.93
C ILE A 44 -13.68 -10.04 6.11
N GLN A 45 -13.07 -9.74 7.27
CA GLN A 45 -12.55 -8.41 7.57
C GLN A 45 -11.43 -8.01 6.61
N VAL A 46 -10.47 -8.89 6.35
CA VAL A 46 -9.38 -8.64 5.39
C VAL A 46 -9.93 -8.36 4.00
N ARG A 47 -10.91 -9.14 3.54
CA ARG A 47 -11.55 -8.90 2.23
C ARG A 47 -12.27 -7.56 2.19
N TYR A 48 -12.98 -7.21 3.24
CA TYR A 48 -13.69 -5.93 3.35
C TYR A 48 -12.72 -4.74 3.35
N ASP A 49 -11.68 -4.79 4.19
CA ASP A 49 -10.68 -3.72 4.30
C ASP A 49 -9.88 -3.57 3.00
N SER A 50 -9.50 -4.68 2.36
CA SER A 50 -8.83 -4.67 1.06
C SER A 50 -9.71 -4.06 -0.03
N ALA A 51 -10.99 -4.44 -0.10
CA ALA A 51 -11.93 -3.88 -1.08
C ALA A 51 -12.12 -2.37 -0.85
N ARG A 52 -12.25 -1.94 0.40
CA ARG A 52 -12.41 -0.53 0.77
C ARG A 52 -11.16 0.29 0.43
N LEU A 53 -9.96 -0.25 0.70
CA LEU A 53 -8.70 0.36 0.30
C LEU A 53 -8.64 0.55 -1.21
N LEU A 54 -8.86 -0.53 -1.97
CA LEU A 54 -8.80 -0.52 -3.42
C LEU A 54 -9.83 0.45 -4.01
N GLN A 55 -11.07 0.43 -3.52
CA GLN A 55 -12.12 1.34 -3.98
C GLN A 55 -11.72 2.80 -3.82
N SER A 56 -11.08 3.17 -2.70
CA SER A 56 -10.62 4.54 -2.45
C SER A 56 -9.49 4.97 -3.39
N LEU A 57 -8.72 4.02 -3.91
CA LEU A 57 -7.57 4.25 -4.80
C LEU A 57 -7.90 4.08 -6.29
N GLU A 58 -8.95 3.30 -6.64
CA GLU A 58 -9.29 2.98 -8.04
C GLU A 58 -9.42 4.20 -8.94
N ARG A 59 -10.07 5.26 -8.42
CA ARG A 59 -10.22 6.52 -9.16
C ARG A 59 -8.86 7.15 -9.46
N GLU A 60 -8.00 7.23 -8.47
CA GLU A 60 -6.68 7.85 -8.58
C GLU A 60 -5.74 7.02 -9.47
N ILE A 61 -5.79 5.70 -9.33
CA ILE A 61 -5.07 4.76 -10.21
C ILE A 61 -5.57 4.92 -11.66
N GLY A 62 -6.90 5.03 -11.86
CA GLY A 62 -7.50 5.24 -13.17
C GLY A 62 -7.03 6.53 -13.83
N LEU A 63 -7.00 7.64 -13.08
CA LEU A 63 -6.50 8.94 -13.55
C LEU A 63 -5.00 8.89 -13.85
N ALA A 64 -4.20 8.24 -12.98
CA ALA A 64 -2.76 8.10 -13.20
C ALA A 64 -2.45 7.24 -14.44
N ARG A 65 -3.25 6.20 -14.72
CA ARG A 65 -3.16 5.43 -15.97
C ARG A 65 -3.49 6.28 -17.19
N GLN A 66 -4.56 7.09 -17.14
CA GLN A 66 -4.87 8.02 -18.23
C GLN A 66 -3.74 9.02 -18.45
N MET A 67 -3.11 9.50 -17.38
CA MET A 67 -1.95 10.38 -17.46
C MET A 67 -0.76 9.65 -18.10
N ALA A 68 -0.50 8.39 -17.76
CA ALA A 68 0.55 7.57 -18.35
C ALA A 68 0.34 7.30 -19.85
N ASP A 69 -0.90 7.28 -20.31
CA ASP A 69 -1.29 7.10 -21.71
C ASP A 69 -1.42 8.44 -22.47
N SER A 70 -1.14 9.57 -21.83
CA SER A 70 -1.24 10.89 -22.46
C SER A 70 -0.25 11.03 -23.61
N THR A 71 -0.77 11.35 -24.78
CA THR A 71 0.03 11.58 -26.00
C THR A 71 1.01 12.75 -25.81
N ALA A 72 0.61 13.81 -25.12
CA ALA A 72 1.48 14.95 -24.85
C ALA A 72 2.71 14.53 -24.02
N LEU A 73 2.50 13.76 -22.94
CA LEU A 73 3.59 13.27 -22.10
C LEU A 73 4.50 12.27 -22.82
N ILE A 74 3.91 11.36 -23.61
CA ILE A 74 4.69 10.36 -24.36
C ILE A 74 5.53 11.02 -25.46
N ASN A 75 4.99 12.00 -26.20
CA ASN A 75 5.73 12.72 -27.23
C ASN A 75 6.88 13.53 -26.62
N TRP A 76 6.62 14.22 -25.50
CA TRP A 76 7.67 14.96 -24.81
C TRP A 76 8.76 14.01 -24.25
N ALA A 77 8.39 12.85 -23.69
CA ALA A 77 9.36 11.87 -23.24
C ALA A 77 10.23 11.28 -24.37
N ALA A 78 9.79 11.38 -25.63
CA ALA A 78 10.56 10.97 -26.81
C ALA A 78 11.52 12.05 -27.31
N ASP A 79 11.24 13.32 -27.03
CA ASP A 79 12.10 14.46 -27.37
C ASP A 79 12.06 15.51 -26.24
N THR A 80 12.83 15.25 -25.21
CA THR A 80 12.89 16.08 -24.00
C THR A 80 13.60 17.43 -24.20
N GLY A 81 14.15 17.65 -25.38
CA GLY A 81 14.81 18.92 -25.78
C GLY A 81 13.87 19.93 -26.44
N ASP A 82 12.66 19.51 -26.85
CA ASP A 82 11.67 20.37 -27.46
C ASP A 82 10.86 21.12 -26.41
N GLN A 83 11.02 22.45 -26.36
CA GLN A 83 10.32 23.31 -25.39
C GLN A 83 8.80 23.35 -25.63
N ALA A 84 8.34 23.24 -26.86
CA ALA A 84 6.90 23.25 -27.15
C ALA A 84 6.24 21.97 -26.65
N LEU A 85 6.91 20.82 -26.76
CA LEU A 85 6.44 19.56 -26.18
C LEU A 85 6.48 19.59 -24.66
N GLU A 86 7.49 20.21 -24.04
CA GLU A 86 7.53 20.40 -22.58
C GLU A 86 6.36 21.28 -22.12
N ASP A 87 6.08 22.38 -22.80
CA ASP A 87 4.98 23.27 -22.47
C ASP A 87 3.61 22.58 -22.60
N ASP A 88 3.42 21.75 -23.64
CA ASP A 88 2.21 20.94 -23.82
C ASP A 88 2.08 19.89 -22.70
N ALA A 89 3.16 19.21 -22.37
CA ALA A 89 3.19 18.24 -21.29
C ALA A 89 2.88 18.88 -19.93
N ILE A 90 3.43 20.06 -19.65
CA ILE A 90 3.15 20.80 -18.41
C ILE A 90 1.66 21.17 -18.34
N ARG A 91 1.04 21.64 -19.43
CA ARG A 91 -0.39 21.92 -19.43
C ARG A 91 -1.24 20.70 -19.16
N GLU A 92 -0.85 19.57 -19.73
CA GLU A 92 -1.52 18.29 -19.50
C GLU A 92 -1.36 17.84 -18.03
N MET A 93 -0.15 17.90 -17.46
CA MET A 93 0.10 17.59 -16.04
C MET A 93 -0.76 18.44 -15.11
N GLU A 94 -0.86 19.76 -15.37
CA GLU A 94 -1.69 20.66 -14.56
C GLU A 94 -3.20 20.37 -14.70
N SER A 95 -3.65 19.87 -15.85
CA SER A 95 -5.02 19.38 -16.03
C SER A 95 -5.28 18.14 -15.15
N PHE A 96 -4.35 17.18 -15.09
CA PHE A 96 -4.45 16.04 -14.20
C PHE A 96 -4.39 16.45 -12.73
N ARG A 97 -3.51 17.40 -12.35
CA ARG A 97 -3.43 17.94 -11.01
C ARG A 97 -4.77 18.40 -10.48
N ALA A 98 -5.53 19.14 -11.29
CA ALA A 98 -6.85 19.63 -10.92
C ALA A 98 -7.89 18.52 -10.69
N ASN A 99 -7.65 17.32 -11.20
CA ASN A 99 -8.56 16.18 -11.10
C ASN A 99 -8.16 15.16 -10.02
N PHE A 100 -6.88 15.08 -9.64
CA PHE A 100 -6.43 14.23 -8.55
C PHE A 100 -6.99 14.69 -7.19
N ARG A 101 -7.26 13.75 -6.30
CA ARG A 101 -7.81 14.01 -4.96
C ARG A 101 -6.99 15.02 -4.15
N ASP A 102 -5.68 14.81 -4.10
CA ASP A 102 -4.74 15.67 -3.37
C ASP A 102 -4.16 16.78 -4.24
N SER A 103 -4.76 17.01 -5.42
CA SER A 103 -4.34 18.05 -6.38
C SER A 103 -2.83 18.13 -6.54
N SER A 104 -2.18 16.96 -6.68
CA SER A 104 -0.75 16.82 -6.89
C SER A 104 -0.43 15.82 -7.98
N TYR A 105 0.69 15.97 -8.65
CA TYR A 105 1.22 15.00 -9.61
C TYR A 105 2.74 14.95 -9.53
N PHE A 106 3.30 13.89 -10.07
CA PHE A 106 4.70 13.83 -10.45
C PHE A 106 4.87 13.16 -11.81
N VAL A 107 5.97 13.50 -12.48
CA VAL A 107 6.45 12.86 -13.70
C VAL A 107 7.95 12.67 -13.58
N ALA A 108 8.43 11.46 -13.79
CA ALA A 108 9.84 11.12 -13.83
C ALA A 108 10.20 10.53 -15.19
N LEU A 109 11.09 11.18 -15.92
CA LEU A 109 11.48 10.78 -17.27
C LEU A 109 12.65 9.78 -17.22
N ARG A 110 12.57 8.70 -18.00
CA ARG A 110 13.61 7.68 -18.05
C ARG A 110 14.87 8.14 -18.76
N GLU A 111 14.73 8.94 -19.80
CA GLU A 111 15.84 9.33 -20.66
C GLU A 111 16.92 10.11 -19.93
N ASN A 112 16.50 11.09 -19.09
CA ASN A 112 17.38 12.07 -18.49
C ASN A 112 17.23 12.18 -16.96
N GLY A 113 16.35 11.37 -16.35
CA GLY A 113 16.10 11.38 -14.91
C GLY A 113 15.39 12.64 -14.39
N ARG A 114 14.90 13.52 -15.25
CA ARG A 114 14.23 14.76 -14.81
C ARG A 114 12.94 14.42 -14.07
N TYR A 115 12.78 15.00 -12.88
CA TYR A 115 11.62 14.84 -12.01
C TYR A 115 10.83 16.13 -11.93
N TYR A 116 9.54 16.04 -12.23
CA TYR A 116 8.58 17.16 -12.22
C TYR A 116 7.53 16.90 -11.16
N PHE A 117 7.14 17.95 -10.44
CA PHE A 117 6.13 17.87 -9.40
C PHE A 117 5.39 19.19 -9.25
N ASN A 118 4.10 19.12 -8.92
CA ASN A 118 3.34 20.24 -8.38
C ASN A 118 2.32 19.73 -7.37
N ASN A 119 1.91 20.61 -6.44
CA ASN A 119 1.07 20.29 -5.30
C ASN A 119 -0.24 21.07 -5.29
N GLU A 120 -1.09 20.80 -4.29
CA GLU A 120 -2.39 21.43 -4.06
C GLU A 120 -2.30 22.98 -4.05
N LYS A 121 -1.27 23.52 -3.43
CA LYS A 121 -1.08 24.97 -3.32
C LYS A 121 -0.55 25.61 -4.60
N ASN A 122 -0.28 24.82 -5.62
CA ASN A 122 0.33 25.26 -6.87
C ASN A 122 1.65 26.02 -6.68
N GLU A 123 2.44 25.63 -5.68
CA GLU A 123 3.68 26.30 -5.28
C GLU A 123 4.77 26.23 -6.34
N PHE A 124 4.68 25.24 -7.23
CA PHE A 124 5.68 25.01 -8.29
C PHE A 124 5.22 25.45 -9.68
N ALA A 125 4.18 26.28 -9.77
CA ALA A 125 3.75 26.84 -11.03
C ALA A 125 4.89 27.59 -11.74
N GLY A 126 5.19 27.23 -12.99
CA GLY A 126 6.35 27.73 -13.75
C GLY A 126 7.72 27.23 -13.26
N LYS A 127 7.73 26.31 -12.30
CA LYS A 127 8.94 25.70 -11.69
C LYS A 127 8.73 24.20 -11.43
N GLN A 128 7.95 23.53 -12.27
CA GLN A 128 7.54 22.14 -12.08
C GLN A 128 8.74 21.17 -12.11
N PHE A 129 9.80 21.47 -12.87
CA PHE A 129 11.05 20.75 -12.77
C PHE A 129 11.66 20.93 -11.38
N ARG A 130 11.93 19.80 -10.69
CA ARG A 130 12.43 19.81 -9.31
C ARG A 130 13.90 19.43 -9.21
N TYR A 131 14.25 18.27 -9.70
CA TYR A 131 15.61 17.72 -9.61
C TYR A 131 15.82 16.61 -10.66
N ILE A 132 17.05 16.11 -10.72
CA ILE A 132 17.41 14.96 -11.55
C ILE A 132 17.62 13.75 -10.64
N LEU A 133 16.90 12.66 -10.93
CA LEU A 133 17.06 11.37 -10.28
C LEU A 133 18.42 10.76 -10.59
N SER A 134 19.08 10.19 -9.60
CA SER A 134 20.40 9.57 -9.74
C SER A 134 20.42 8.17 -9.13
N PRO A 135 20.98 7.16 -9.82
CA PRO A 135 21.11 5.82 -9.30
C PRO A 135 22.05 5.72 -8.09
N GLU A 136 22.91 6.73 -7.88
CA GLU A 136 23.80 6.81 -6.73
C GLU A 136 23.10 7.31 -5.46
N LYS A 137 21.91 7.92 -5.59
CA LYS A 137 21.13 8.40 -4.44
C LYS A 137 20.20 7.29 -3.96
N PRO A 138 20.30 6.84 -2.69
CA PRO A 138 19.39 5.84 -2.13
C PRO A 138 17.91 6.25 -2.22
N ASP A 139 17.62 7.52 -2.03
CA ASP A 139 16.26 8.07 -2.08
C ASP A 139 15.63 7.96 -3.48
N ASP A 140 16.43 7.87 -4.53
CA ASP A 140 15.97 7.73 -5.93
C ASP A 140 15.87 6.27 -6.39
N ALA A 141 16.28 5.31 -5.56
CA ALA A 141 16.33 3.88 -5.90
C ALA A 141 14.96 3.32 -6.33
N TRP A 142 13.86 3.90 -5.81
CA TRP A 142 12.50 3.53 -6.16
C TRP A 142 12.25 3.61 -7.67
N PHE A 143 12.73 4.65 -8.34
CA PHE A 143 12.54 4.89 -9.77
C PHE A 143 13.15 3.77 -10.62
N TYR A 144 14.40 3.44 -10.35
CA TYR A 144 15.13 2.41 -11.10
C TYR A 144 14.55 1.02 -10.85
N LYS A 145 14.16 0.74 -9.60
CA LYS A 145 13.53 -0.51 -9.21
C LYS A 145 12.18 -0.72 -9.92
N LEU A 146 11.32 0.29 -9.97
CA LEU A 146 10.03 0.20 -10.63
C LEU A 146 10.16 -0.03 -12.14
N ILE A 147 11.15 0.60 -12.78
CA ILE A 147 11.46 0.36 -14.20
C ILE A 147 11.93 -1.08 -14.42
N GLU A 148 12.79 -1.61 -13.55
CA GLU A 148 13.29 -2.98 -13.62
C GLU A 148 12.17 -4.01 -13.41
N GLU A 149 11.31 -3.81 -12.42
CA GLU A 149 10.15 -4.67 -12.16
C GLU A 149 9.13 -4.68 -13.29
N GLY A 150 8.98 -3.56 -14.00
CA GLY A 150 8.14 -3.44 -15.19
C GLY A 150 6.64 -3.67 -14.97
N ARG A 151 6.14 -3.60 -13.74
CA ARG A 151 4.71 -3.72 -13.43
C ARG A 151 3.98 -2.45 -13.82
N ASP A 152 2.74 -2.55 -14.26
CA ASP A 152 1.98 -1.40 -14.79
C ASP A 152 1.77 -0.30 -13.77
N PHE A 153 1.52 -0.65 -12.50
CA PHE A 153 1.42 0.33 -11.42
C PHE A 153 1.94 -0.22 -10.09
N HIS A 154 2.31 0.69 -9.19
CA HIS A 154 2.76 0.40 -7.84
C HIS A 154 2.08 1.33 -6.85
N LEU A 155 1.93 0.84 -5.62
CA LEU A 155 1.54 1.62 -4.46
C LEU A 155 2.66 1.51 -3.45
N ASN A 156 3.17 2.63 -2.98
CA ASN A 156 4.19 2.64 -1.96
C ASN A 156 4.06 3.86 -1.03
N VAL A 157 4.52 3.69 0.20
CA VAL A 157 4.66 4.82 1.14
C VAL A 157 6.12 5.20 1.20
N ASN A 158 6.41 6.42 0.79
CA ASN A 158 7.78 6.89 0.76
C ASN A 158 7.87 8.37 1.14
N PRO A 159 8.80 8.75 2.02
CA PRO A 159 9.16 10.15 2.17
C PRO A 159 9.89 10.62 0.91
N ASP A 160 9.46 11.74 0.36
CA ASP A 160 10.24 12.49 -0.61
C ASP A 160 11.03 13.54 0.15
N THR A 161 12.33 13.32 0.32
CA THR A 161 13.20 14.18 1.13
C THR A 161 13.45 15.53 0.46
N GLU A 162 13.44 15.59 -0.86
CA GLU A 162 13.61 16.82 -1.64
C GLU A 162 12.36 17.72 -1.59
N LEU A 163 11.18 17.10 -1.49
CA LEU A 163 9.91 17.81 -1.35
C LEU A 163 9.48 17.98 0.11
N GLY A 164 10.10 17.27 1.06
CA GLY A 164 9.78 17.31 2.48
C GLY A 164 8.39 16.75 2.81
N VAL A 165 7.88 15.80 2.05
CA VAL A 165 6.55 15.21 2.21
C VAL A 165 6.60 13.69 2.30
N THR A 166 5.68 13.11 3.09
CA THR A 166 5.46 11.66 3.12
C THR A 166 4.06 11.38 2.60
N LYS A 167 3.96 10.62 1.52
CA LYS A 167 2.70 10.30 0.86
C LYS A 167 2.58 8.81 0.58
N LEU A 168 1.35 8.36 0.39
CA LEU A 168 1.06 7.12 -0.33
C LEU A 168 1.12 7.47 -1.82
N TRP A 169 2.16 6.99 -2.50
CA TRP A 169 2.39 7.24 -3.90
C TRP A 169 1.70 6.19 -4.77
N ILE A 170 1.13 6.65 -5.87
CA ILE A 170 0.55 5.84 -6.94
C ILE A 170 1.43 6.07 -8.15
N ASP A 171 2.26 5.09 -8.48
CA ASP A 171 3.25 5.15 -9.54
C ASP A 171 2.77 4.32 -10.72
N VAL A 172 2.68 4.90 -11.91
CA VAL A 172 2.25 4.22 -13.13
C VAL A 172 3.31 4.35 -14.20
N LEU A 173 3.68 3.22 -14.82
CA LEU A 173 4.67 3.21 -15.89
C LEU A 173 4.10 3.83 -17.16
N MET A 174 4.76 4.86 -17.67
CA MET A 174 4.47 5.48 -18.95
C MET A 174 5.21 4.73 -20.06
N ARG A 175 4.47 4.30 -21.10
CA ARG A 175 5.02 3.51 -22.21
C ARG A 175 4.74 4.16 -23.55
N ASN A 176 5.73 4.11 -24.45
CA ASN A 176 5.54 4.54 -25.84
C ASN A 176 4.77 3.48 -26.66
N SER A 177 4.50 3.79 -27.92
CA SER A 177 3.81 2.88 -28.85
C SER A 177 4.55 1.54 -29.08
N ALA A 178 5.85 1.50 -28.89
CA ALA A 178 6.67 0.30 -28.94
C ALA A 178 6.68 -0.47 -27.59
N LYS A 179 5.83 -0.08 -26.61
CA LYS A 179 5.75 -0.66 -25.27
C LYS A 179 7.00 -0.48 -24.42
N GLN A 180 7.93 0.38 -24.82
CA GLN A 180 9.10 0.69 -24.01
C GLN A 180 8.71 1.67 -22.91
N ILE A 181 9.24 1.46 -21.70
CA ILE A 181 9.03 2.35 -20.57
C ILE A 181 9.82 3.65 -20.85
N VAL A 182 9.12 4.78 -20.87
CA VAL A 182 9.71 6.12 -21.12
C VAL A 182 9.70 7.01 -19.88
N GLY A 183 8.97 6.60 -18.83
CA GLY A 183 8.91 7.31 -17.56
C GLY A 183 7.98 6.66 -16.55
N ILE A 184 7.81 7.34 -15.43
CA ILE A 184 6.84 7.03 -14.39
C ILE A 184 6.05 8.30 -14.11
N VAL A 185 4.73 8.16 -14.03
CA VAL A 185 3.83 9.27 -13.68
C VAL A 185 2.92 8.86 -12.55
N GLY A 186 2.39 9.84 -11.84
CA GLY A 186 1.41 9.52 -10.81
C GLY A 186 1.04 10.69 -9.90
N THR A 187 0.49 10.32 -8.77
CA THR A 187 0.08 11.25 -7.72
C THR A 187 0.43 10.69 -6.35
N GLY A 188 0.42 11.55 -5.33
CA GLY A 188 0.62 11.13 -3.95
C GLY A 188 -0.55 11.57 -3.08
N LEU A 189 -1.08 10.66 -2.29
CA LEU A 189 -2.13 10.93 -1.31
C LEU A 189 -1.53 11.24 0.06
N ASN A 190 -2.13 12.22 0.76
CA ASN A 190 -1.71 12.53 2.13
C ASN A 190 -1.86 11.29 3.02
N LEU A 191 -0.72 10.83 3.58
CA LEU A 191 -0.68 9.60 4.35
C LEU A 191 -1.56 9.65 5.60
N ASP A 192 -1.56 10.78 6.31
CA ASP A 192 -2.34 10.91 7.56
C ASP A 192 -3.84 10.84 7.32
N ALA A 193 -4.33 11.60 6.35
CA ALA A 193 -5.73 11.56 5.99
C ALA A 193 -6.14 10.16 5.50
N PHE A 194 -5.28 9.54 4.71
CA PHE A 194 -5.53 8.19 4.20
C PHE A 194 -5.54 7.13 5.31
N LEU A 195 -4.61 7.21 6.28
CA LEU A 195 -4.58 6.31 7.43
C LEU A 195 -5.82 6.45 8.31
N GLN A 196 -6.27 7.68 8.58
CA GLN A 196 -7.51 7.92 9.33
C GLN A 196 -8.73 7.32 8.65
N ASP A 197 -8.84 7.47 7.34
CA ASP A 197 -9.99 7.00 6.58
C ASP A 197 -10.06 5.47 6.44
N ILE A 198 -8.91 4.79 6.39
CA ILE A 198 -8.83 3.39 5.96
C ILE A 198 -8.31 2.45 7.06
N VAL A 199 -7.30 2.88 7.84
CA VAL A 199 -6.57 2.01 8.76
C VAL A 199 -7.03 2.18 10.22
N ASP A 200 -7.43 3.38 10.60
CA ASP A 200 -7.81 3.70 11.99
C ASP A 200 -9.27 3.34 12.30
N ILE A 201 -9.69 2.17 11.83
CA ILE A 201 -10.97 1.59 12.22
C ILE A 201 -10.75 0.91 13.57
N ASN A 202 -11.08 1.64 14.63
CA ASN A 202 -10.89 1.20 16.01
C ASN A 202 -11.90 0.09 16.35
N GLN A 203 -11.61 -1.15 15.90
CA GLN A 203 -12.34 -2.34 16.35
C GLN A 203 -11.55 -3.05 17.44
N GLU A 204 -12.19 -3.23 18.61
CA GLU A 204 -11.58 -3.90 19.74
C GLU A 204 -11.14 -5.33 19.35
N GLY A 205 -9.87 -5.65 19.59
CA GLY A 205 -9.30 -6.96 19.29
C GLY A 205 -8.87 -7.19 17.83
N ILE A 206 -9.03 -6.20 16.93
CA ILE A 206 -8.59 -6.29 15.55
C ILE A 206 -7.50 -5.24 15.27
N THR A 207 -6.43 -5.67 14.64
CA THR A 207 -5.36 -4.80 14.13
C THR A 207 -5.29 -4.93 12.63
N THR A 208 -5.57 -3.84 11.91
CA THR A 208 -5.46 -3.79 10.45
C THR A 208 -4.11 -3.20 10.05
N LEU A 209 -3.40 -3.89 9.18
CA LEU A 209 -2.17 -3.43 8.54
C LEU A 209 -2.14 -3.91 7.09
N PHE A 210 -1.39 -3.19 6.25
CA PHE A 210 -1.19 -3.58 4.86
C PHE A 210 0.29 -3.83 4.62
N VAL A 211 0.58 -4.91 3.93
CA VAL A 211 1.94 -5.35 3.61
C VAL A 211 2.14 -5.43 2.10
N ASP A 212 3.38 -5.28 1.65
CA ASP A 212 3.76 -5.59 0.28
C ASP A 212 3.92 -7.10 0.05
N TYR A 213 4.29 -7.49 -1.17
CA TYR A 213 4.51 -8.89 -1.53
C TYR A 213 5.66 -9.57 -0.76
N ASN A 214 6.52 -8.80 -0.12
CA ASN A 214 7.64 -9.28 0.69
C ASN A 214 7.28 -9.31 2.19
N GLY A 215 6.04 -8.95 2.54
CA GLY A 215 5.57 -8.88 3.92
C GLY A 215 6.01 -7.60 4.65
N ALA A 216 6.62 -6.62 3.98
CA ALA A 216 6.99 -5.35 4.60
C ALA A 216 5.74 -4.49 4.85
N ILE A 217 5.63 -3.93 6.05
CA ILE A 217 4.47 -3.12 6.45
C ILE A 217 4.49 -1.80 5.69
N GLN A 218 3.48 -1.58 4.86
CA GLN A 218 3.32 -0.37 4.04
C GLN A 218 2.34 0.63 4.65
N LEU A 219 1.29 0.14 5.34
CA LEU A 219 0.31 0.99 6.01
C LEU A 219 -0.03 0.39 7.38
N TYR A 220 0.10 1.20 8.41
CA TYR A 220 -0.28 0.89 9.77
C TYR A 220 -0.51 2.19 10.55
N ARG A 221 -1.38 2.17 11.57
CA ARG A 221 -1.69 3.33 12.41
C ARG A 221 -0.47 3.94 13.10
N ASP A 222 0.51 3.12 13.50
CA ASP A 222 1.78 3.58 14.05
C ASP A 222 2.84 3.60 12.94
N ARG A 223 3.21 4.82 12.52
CA ARG A 223 4.18 5.07 11.45
C ARG A 223 5.57 4.49 11.69
N ASN A 224 5.96 4.26 12.95
CA ASN A 224 7.26 3.69 13.29
C ASN A 224 7.43 2.26 12.77
N TYR A 225 6.35 1.57 12.48
CA TYR A 225 6.35 0.23 11.91
C TYR A 225 6.27 0.20 10.38
N ILE A 226 6.07 1.34 9.72
CA ILE A 226 6.02 1.40 8.25
C ILE A 226 7.44 1.28 7.69
N ASP A 227 7.63 0.34 6.76
CA ASP A 227 8.88 0.19 6.01
C ASP A 227 8.82 1.01 4.72
N PHE A 228 9.43 2.18 4.76
CA PHE A 228 9.54 3.05 3.61
C PHE A 228 10.47 2.44 2.55
N ALA A 229 10.08 2.47 1.30
CA ALA A 229 10.84 1.89 0.19
C ALA A 229 12.22 2.54 -0.01
N SER A 230 12.38 3.81 0.35
CA SER A 230 13.65 4.54 0.29
C SER A 230 14.60 4.26 1.46
N VAL A 231 14.11 3.65 2.55
CA VAL A 231 14.94 3.32 3.70
C VAL A 231 15.46 1.90 3.55
N ILE A 232 16.73 1.75 3.14
CA ILE A 232 17.40 0.45 3.08
C ILE A 232 17.71 0.01 4.51
N LYS A 233 16.88 -0.89 5.06
CA LYS A 233 17.16 -1.54 6.33
C LYS A 233 17.97 -2.82 6.07
N PRO A 234 18.98 -3.14 6.91
CA PRO A 234 19.68 -4.42 6.86
C PRO A 234 18.71 -5.60 6.96
N GLU A 235 19.11 -6.72 6.37
CA GLU A 235 18.34 -7.96 6.45
C GLU A 235 18.10 -8.34 7.93
N GLY A 236 16.85 -8.63 8.30
CA GLY A 236 16.45 -8.88 9.69
C GLY A 236 16.04 -7.64 10.52
N GLN A 237 16.13 -6.43 9.97
CA GLN A 237 15.65 -5.20 10.62
C GLN A 237 14.39 -4.63 9.96
N LYS A 238 13.85 -5.28 8.93
CA LYS A 238 12.59 -4.89 8.30
C LYS A 238 11.42 -5.22 9.21
N ASN A 239 10.45 -4.31 9.28
CA ASN A 239 9.17 -4.56 9.95
C ASN A 239 8.33 -5.45 9.03
N THR A 240 8.43 -6.75 9.20
CA THR A 240 7.68 -7.77 8.45
C THR A 240 6.72 -8.50 9.37
N VAL A 241 5.64 -9.02 8.80
CA VAL A 241 4.68 -9.90 9.48
C VAL A 241 5.06 -11.36 9.20
#